data_0e07d7e222d61a42831fb800e6ceb28a
#
_entry.id   0e07d7e222d61a42831fb800e6ceb28a
#
_cell.length_a   1.000
_cell.length_b   1.000
_cell.length_c   1.000
_cell.angle_alpha   90.00
_cell.angle_beta   90.00
_cell.angle_gamma   90.00
#
_symmetry.space_group_name_H-M   'P 1'
#
loop_
_entity.id
_entity.type
_entity.pdbx_description
1 polymer ?
#
loop_
_entity_poly.entity_id
_entity_poly.type
_entity_poly.pdbx_seq_one_letter_code
_entity_poly.pdbx_strand_id
1 'polypeptide(L)'
;MEQDNLLKLIEEYIDGLTRRPKTKQDYKKILMDYFHYVSNITDSPTRQTIVDYKESLEKRMSPASVQKYIICLRGFYEDLQATGKGINIVLKIQCSTIQPVFKRQPLTLKQARALISRAKRLATRPKHTIEDIRNYALVVLLLGTGLRTIEVERADVKDISKNDEMIRLYIQGKGHAEKDDFVKLSDHIYEALTNYLMERSDDYEPLFIHHGRNVTDENRRISTYTIRTVVKDLLRQIGIDDERYSAHSLRHTAATFATNILHKDTTDIQYFLRHKDPKTTERYMHSLQRENSTIENELGDLLFNDSKNQKGKA
;
A
#
# COMPACT_ATOMS: atom_id res chain seq x y z
N MET A 1 29.29 -15.71 21.73
CA MET A 1 29.42 -16.21 20.34
C MET A 1 30.27 -15.21 19.57
N GLU A 2 31.34 -15.64 18.92
CA GLU A 2 32.17 -14.71 18.13
C GLU A 2 31.30 -14.05 17.07
N GLN A 3 31.46 -12.75 16.87
CA GLN A 3 30.63 -11.92 16.02
C GLN A 3 30.59 -12.44 14.57
N ASP A 4 31.69 -13.02 14.10
CA ASP A 4 31.79 -13.65 12.76
C ASP A 4 30.90 -14.89 12.62
N ASN A 5 30.82 -15.71 13.67
CA ASN A 5 29.95 -16.90 13.64
C ASN A 5 28.47 -16.54 13.61
N LEU A 6 28.08 -15.48 14.30
CA LEU A 6 26.72 -14.97 14.30
C LEU A 6 26.31 -14.42 12.92
N LEU A 7 27.16 -13.62 12.28
CA LEU A 7 26.91 -13.10 10.93
C LEU A 7 26.72 -14.26 9.93
N LYS A 8 27.54 -15.28 10.02
CA LYS A 8 27.41 -16.48 9.19
C LYS A 8 26.09 -17.19 9.38
N LEU A 9 25.62 -17.37 10.61
CA LEU A 9 24.32 -17.99 10.91
C LEU A 9 23.15 -17.16 10.35
N ILE A 10 23.21 -15.82 10.43
CA ILE A 10 22.21 -14.95 9.84
C ILE A 10 22.19 -15.10 8.32
N GLU A 11 23.36 -15.12 7.68
CA GLU A 11 23.45 -15.22 6.23
C GLU A 11 22.92 -16.58 5.73
N GLU A 12 23.33 -17.67 6.36
CA GLU A 12 22.82 -19.01 6.04
C GLU A 12 21.30 -19.10 6.15
N TYR A 13 20.70 -18.54 7.23
CA TYR A 13 19.25 -18.48 7.38
C TYR A 13 18.59 -17.65 6.28
N ILE A 14 19.10 -16.44 6.01
CA ILE A 14 18.55 -15.54 5.00
C ILE A 14 18.62 -16.16 3.60
N ASP A 15 19.71 -16.85 3.28
CA ASP A 15 19.88 -17.49 1.98
C ASP A 15 18.96 -18.68 1.81
N GLY A 16 18.75 -19.46 2.86
CA GLY A 16 17.79 -20.58 2.90
C GLY A 16 16.31 -20.17 2.78
N LEU A 17 15.98 -18.89 2.99
CA LEU A 17 14.59 -18.44 2.89
C LEU A 17 14.09 -18.42 1.43
N THR A 18 12.94 -19.08 1.19
CA THR A 18 12.17 -18.93 -0.06
C THR A 18 11.34 -17.66 0.00
N ARG A 19 11.99 -16.51 0.08
CA ARG A 19 11.37 -15.18 0.19
C ARG A 19 11.96 -14.21 -0.82
N ARG A 20 11.23 -13.11 -1.09
CA ARG A 20 11.69 -12.05 -2.00
C ARG A 20 12.92 -11.33 -1.45
N PRO A 21 13.78 -10.79 -2.35
CA PRO A 21 14.98 -10.05 -1.95
C PRO A 21 14.71 -8.97 -0.91
N LYS A 22 13.65 -8.18 -1.10
CA LYS A 22 13.27 -7.13 -0.13
C LYS A 22 12.89 -7.69 1.25
N THR A 23 12.19 -8.81 1.31
CA THR A 23 11.84 -9.46 2.58
C THR A 23 13.09 -10.01 3.26
N LYS A 24 14.01 -10.61 2.50
CA LYS A 24 15.30 -11.08 3.00
C LYS A 24 16.12 -9.93 3.60
N GLN A 25 16.20 -8.80 2.91
CA GLN A 25 16.87 -7.59 3.42
C GLN A 25 16.23 -7.08 4.71
N ASP A 26 14.89 -7.04 4.77
CA ASP A 26 14.18 -6.60 5.97
C ASP A 26 14.45 -7.56 7.14
N TYR A 27 14.46 -8.88 6.90
CA TYR A 27 14.76 -9.87 7.93
C TYR A 27 16.21 -9.77 8.41
N LYS A 28 17.17 -9.58 7.49
CA LYS A 28 18.58 -9.34 7.87
C LYS A 28 18.71 -8.12 8.79
N LYS A 29 18.03 -7.01 8.48
CA LYS A 29 18.01 -5.82 9.35
C LYS A 29 17.41 -6.11 10.72
N ILE A 30 16.30 -6.84 10.79
CA ILE A 30 15.65 -7.21 12.05
C ILE A 30 16.59 -8.07 12.92
N LEU A 31 17.26 -9.07 12.34
CA LEU A 31 18.19 -9.92 13.06
C LEU A 31 19.39 -9.13 13.56
N MET A 32 19.93 -8.22 12.72
CA MET A 32 21.04 -7.34 13.14
C MET A 32 20.65 -6.41 14.29
N ASP A 33 19.43 -5.81 14.26
CA ASP A 33 18.92 -4.97 15.34
C ASP A 33 18.77 -5.76 16.65
N TYR A 34 18.23 -6.99 16.55
CA TYR A 34 18.11 -7.87 17.70
C TYR A 34 19.46 -8.26 18.30
N PHE A 35 20.41 -8.69 17.49
CA PHE A 35 21.72 -9.12 18.00
C PHE A 35 22.56 -7.95 18.50
N HIS A 36 22.39 -6.77 17.95
CA HIS A 36 22.96 -5.57 18.54
C HIS A 36 22.37 -5.28 19.94
N TYR A 37 21.09 -5.45 20.13
CA TYR A 37 20.46 -5.35 21.45
C TYR A 37 21.02 -6.41 22.41
N VAL A 38 21.13 -7.68 22.00
CA VAL A 38 21.63 -8.78 22.82
C VAL A 38 23.08 -8.56 23.23
N SER A 39 23.96 -8.15 22.33
CA SER A 39 25.39 -7.96 22.60
C SER A 39 25.66 -6.90 23.68
N ASN A 40 24.73 -6.00 23.92
CA ASN A 40 24.84 -5.00 24.99
C ASN A 40 24.35 -5.50 26.36
N ILE A 41 23.77 -6.72 26.43
CA ILE A 41 23.10 -7.21 27.64
C ILE A 41 23.69 -8.56 28.09
N THR A 42 23.93 -9.50 27.17
CA THR A 42 24.33 -10.88 27.50
C THR A 42 24.99 -11.60 26.33
N ASP A 43 25.92 -12.51 26.64
CA ASP A 43 26.51 -13.41 25.65
C ASP A 43 25.67 -14.65 25.36
N SER A 44 24.66 -14.93 26.19
CA SER A 44 23.79 -16.10 26.10
C SER A 44 22.32 -15.71 26.18
N PRO A 45 21.67 -15.39 25.05
CA PRO A 45 20.28 -14.99 25.05
C PRO A 45 19.36 -16.11 25.51
N THR A 46 18.39 -15.76 26.32
CA THR A 46 17.36 -16.64 26.87
C THR A 46 15.98 -16.22 26.39
N ARG A 47 14.96 -17.00 26.76
CA ARG A 47 13.57 -16.59 26.51
C ARG A 47 13.25 -15.22 27.13
N GLN A 48 13.80 -14.92 28.31
CA GLN A 48 13.59 -13.61 28.96
C GLN A 48 14.19 -12.48 28.12
N THR A 49 15.37 -12.69 27.53
CA THR A 49 15.98 -11.70 26.61
C THR A 49 15.05 -11.33 25.44
N ILE A 50 14.31 -12.33 24.89
CA ILE A 50 13.31 -12.05 23.83
C ILE A 50 12.12 -11.25 24.35
N VAL A 51 11.67 -11.53 25.60
CA VAL A 51 10.58 -10.77 26.23
C VAL A 51 10.98 -9.33 26.43
N ASP A 52 12.17 -9.09 27.03
CA ASP A 52 12.69 -7.75 27.29
C ASP A 52 12.91 -6.96 25.99
N TYR A 53 13.44 -7.65 24.94
CA TYR A 53 13.56 -7.05 23.62
C TYR A 53 12.19 -6.67 23.04
N LYS A 54 11.20 -7.54 23.11
CA LYS A 54 9.82 -7.25 22.68
C LYS A 54 9.26 -6.01 23.39
N GLU A 55 9.41 -5.92 24.71
CA GLU A 55 8.97 -4.75 25.50
C GLU A 55 9.68 -3.47 25.04
N SER A 56 10.99 -3.56 24.74
CA SER A 56 11.75 -2.43 24.19
C SER A 56 11.22 -1.97 22.83
N LEU A 57 10.80 -2.92 21.97
CA LEU A 57 10.19 -2.63 20.69
C LEU A 57 8.81 -1.98 20.85
N GLU A 58 8.00 -2.47 21.80
CA GLU A 58 6.64 -1.94 22.06
C GLU A 58 6.66 -0.47 22.48
N LYS A 59 7.73 0.00 23.13
CA LYS A 59 7.92 1.41 23.46
C LYS A 59 8.22 2.33 22.26
N ARG A 60 8.76 1.78 21.16
CA ARG A 60 9.25 2.56 20.01
C ARG A 60 8.58 2.25 18.67
N MET A 61 7.78 1.20 18.61
CA MET A 61 7.20 0.73 17.35
C MET A 61 5.70 0.42 17.44
N SER A 62 5.04 0.37 16.29
CA SER A 62 3.65 -0.07 16.22
C SER A 62 3.52 -1.57 16.49
N PRO A 63 2.37 -2.05 17.03
CA PRO A 63 2.14 -3.48 17.27
C PRO A 63 2.39 -4.37 16.03
N ALA A 64 2.04 -3.89 14.84
CA ALA A 64 2.29 -4.60 13.58
C ALA A 64 3.79 -4.73 13.26
N SER A 65 4.59 -3.73 13.59
CA SER A 65 6.05 -3.78 13.45
C SER A 65 6.65 -4.75 14.44
N VAL A 66 6.24 -4.70 15.71
CA VAL A 66 6.67 -5.64 16.75
C VAL A 66 6.36 -7.08 16.33
N GLN A 67 5.14 -7.35 15.86
CA GLN A 67 4.77 -8.67 15.37
C GLN A 67 5.69 -9.16 14.24
N LYS A 68 6.05 -8.28 13.28
CA LYS A 68 7.00 -8.62 12.20
C LYS A 68 8.37 -9.04 12.75
N TYR A 69 8.86 -8.33 13.77
CA TYR A 69 10.13 -8.65 14.44
C TYR A 69 10.08 -10.01 15.10
N ILE A 70 9.05 -10.28 15.89
CA ILE A 70 8.91 -11.57 16.59
C ILE A 70 8.69 -12.75 15.61
N ILE A 71 7.97 -12.55 14.50
CA ILE A 71 7.84 -13.56 13.43
C ILE A 71 9.20 -13.88 12.80
N CYS A 72 10.02 -12.86 12.54
CA CYS A 72 11.36 -13.05 11.99
C CYS A 72 12.25 -13.83 12.97
N LEU A 73 12.28 -13.44 14.25
CA LEU A 73 13.05 -14.13 15.29
C LEU A 73 12.58 -15.58 15.48
N ARG A 74 11.27 -15.81 15.45
CA ARG A 74 10.71 -17.18 15.54
C ARG A 74 11.24 -18.05 14.41
N GLY A 75 11.15 -17.59 13.16
CA GLY A 75 11.66 -18.35 12.02
C GLY A 75 13.16 -18.61 12.11
N PHE A 76 13.95 -17.64 12.57
CA PHE A 76 15.39 -17.80 12.76
C PHE A 76 15.74 -18.85 13.83
N TYR A 77 15.10 -18.77 14.99
CA TYR A 77 15.36 -19.75 16.07
C TYR A 77 14.77 -21.14 15.80
N GLU A 78 13.70 -21.24 15.01
CA GLU A 78 13.18 -22.49 14.48
C GLU A 78 14.20 -23.15 13.54
N ASP A 79 14.82 -22.37 12.65
CA ASP A 79 15.87 -22.85 11.75
C ASP A 79 17.13 -23.30 12.52
N LEU A 80 17.59 -22.52 13.50
CA LEU A 80 18.71 -22.90 14.35
C LEU A 80 18.47 -24.23 15.08
N GLN A 81 17.25 -24.45 15.58
CA GLN A 81 16.87 -25.69 16.22
C GLN A 81 16.83 -26.86 15.23
N ALA A 82 16.23 -26.64 14.05
CA ALA A 82 16.12 -27.67 13.02
C ALA A 82 17.49 -28.12 12.46
N THR A 83 18.45 -27.17 12.40
CA THR A 83 19.83 -27.44 11.93
C THR A 83 20.79 -27.87 13.04
N GLY A 84 20.31 -28.02 14.28
CA GLY A 84 21.15 -28.42 15.44
C GLY A 84 22.16 -27.35 15.88
N LYS A 85 22.00 -26.12 15.45
CA LYS A 85 22.91 -25.01 15.73
C LYS A 85 22.51 -24.17 16.96
N GLY A 86 21.36 -24.43 17.55
CA GLY A 86 20.87 -23.71 18.71
C GLY A 86 19.55 -24.21 19.26
N ILE A 87 19.06 -23.55 20.30
CA ILE A 87 17.79 -23.85 20.99
C ILE A 87 16.75 -22.77 20.60
N ASN A 88 15.50 -23.17 20.39
CA ASN A 88 14.43 -22.22 20.12
C ASN A 88 13.94 -21.54 21.41
N ILE A 89 14.42 -20.34 21.67
CA ILE A 89 14.06 -19.50 22.83
C ILE A 89 12.83 -18.61 22.57
N VAL A 90 12.27 -18.60 21.36
CA VAL A 90 11.11 -17.75 20.96
C VAL A 90 9.77 -18.49 21.11
N LEU A 91 9.79 -19.74 21.58
CA LEU A 91 8.60 -20.57 21.76
C LEU A 91 7.54 -19.87 22.63
N LYS A 92 6.28 -19.89 22.14
CA LYS A 92 5.10 -19.36 22.84
C LYS A 92 5.16 -17.86 23.22
N ILE A 93 6.03 -17.07 22.59
CA ILE A 93 6.00 -15.62 22.76
C ILE A 93 4.82 -15.07 21.96
N GLN A 94 3.85 -14.50 22.66
CA GLN A 94 2.67 -13.89 22.05
C GLN A 94 2.91 -12.41 21.75
N CYS A 95 2.37 -11.93 20.64
CA CYS A 95 2.27 -10.52 20.33
C CYS A 95 0.87 -10.02 20.60
N SER A 96 0.74 -8.73 20.90
CA SER A 96 -0.56 -8.08 21.06
C SER A 96 -1.41 -8.28 19.79
N THR A 97 -2.70 -8.56 19.99
CA THR A 97 -3.65 -8.66 18.88
C THR A 97 -3.73 -7.32 18.14
N ILE A 98 -3.43 -7.35 16.84
CA ILE A 98 -3.53 -6.15 16.02
C ILE A 98 -5.00 -5.94 15.65
N GLN A 99 -5.61 -4.92 16.20
CA GLN A 99 -6.90 -4.45 15.68
C GLN A 99 -6.65 -3.83 14.29
N PRO A 100 -7.40 -4.25 13.27
CA PRO A 100 -7.27 -3.70 11.92
C PRO A 100 -7.83 -2.28 11.89
N VAL A 101 -7.05 -1.30 12.29
CA VAL A 101 -7.39 0.11 12.13
C VAL A 101 -6.89 0.56 10.77
N PHE A 102 -7.79 1.01 9.89
CA PHE A 102 -7.41 1.64 8.65
C PHE A 102 -6.78 3.00 8.94
N LYS A 103 -5.44 3.04 8.94
CA LYS A 103 -4.67 4.28 9.16
C LYS A 103 -4.82 5.28 8.01
N ARG A 104 -5.31 4.85 6.85
CA ARG A 104 -5.46 5.68 5.65
C ARG A 104 -6.94 5.91 5.38
N GLN A 105 -7.28 7.17 5.13
CA GLN A 105 -8.65 7.58 4.83
C GLN A 105 -8.84 7.75 3.32
N PRO A 106 -10.04 7.41 2.80
CA PRO A 106 -10.41 7.76 1.43
C PRO A 106 -10.68 9.26 1.32
N LEU A 107 -10.52 9.80 0.13
CA LEU A 107 -10.96 11.15 -0.20
C LEU A 107 -12.49 11.18 -0.36
N THR A 108 -13.11 12.29 0.01
CA THR A 108 -14.47 12.58 -0.42
C THR A 108 -14.51 12.82 -1.95
N LEU A 109 -15.68 12.71 -2.56
CA LEU A 109 -15.83 13.00 -3.99
C LEU A 109 -15.37 14.41 -4.35
N LYS A 110 -15.68 15.39 -3.50
CA LYS A 110 -15.23 16.79 -3.66
C LYS A 110 -13.70 16.89 -3.65
N GLN A 111 -13.05 16.23 -2.71
CA GLN A 111 -11.58 16.21 -2.61
C GLN A 111 -10.92 15.50 -3.79
N ALA A 112 -11.46 14.35 -4.22
CA ALA A 112 -10.95 13.63 -5.39
C ALA A 112 -11.06 14.44 -6.67
N ARG A 113 -12.21 15.11 -6.89
CA ARG A 113 -12.41 16.04 -8.02
C ARG A 113 -11.47 17.24 -7.94
N ALA A 114 -11.26 17.82 -6.75
CA ALA A 114 -10.31 18.91 -6.55
C ALA A 114 -8.87 18.50 -6.87
N LEU A 115 -8.45 17.27 -6.47
CA LEU A 115 -7.14 16.73 -6.77
C LEU A 115 -6.91 16.57 -8.29
N ILE A 116 -7.86 15.94 -9.00
CA ILE A 116 -7.82 15.79 -10.46
C ILE A 116 -7.79 17.17 -11.13
N SER A 117 -8.66 18.09 -10.73
CA SER A 117 -8.73 19.44 -11.30
C SER A 117 -7.45 20.23 -11.06
N ARG A 118 -6.82 20.09 -9.88
CA ARG A 118 -5.54 20.74 -9.59
C ARG A 118 -4.43 20.18 -10.49
N ALA A 119 -4.31 18.87 -10.59
CA ALA A 119 -3.31 18.22 -11.44
C ALA A 119 -3.51 18.58 -12.92
N LYS A 120 -4.76 18.55 -13.40
CA LYS A 120 -5.11 18.96 -14.78
C LYS A 120 -4.72 20.40 -15.06
N ARG A 121 -5.04 21.33 -14.16
CA ARG A 121 -4.70 22.75 -14.31
C ARG A 121 -3.19 22.99 -14.39
N LEU A 122 -2.38 22.23 -13.65
CA LEU A 122 -0.93 22.29 -13.78
C LEU A 122 -0.48 21.78 -15.15
N ALA A 123 -1.01 20.66 -15.60
CA ALA A 123 -0.67 20.04 -16.89
C ALA A 123 -1.11 20.85 -18.11
N THR A 124 -2.09 21.76 -17.97
CA THR A 124 -2.64 22.54 -19.10
C THR A 124 -2.31 24.02 -19.06
N ARG A 125 -1.58 24.51 -18.06
CA ARG A 125 -1.16 25.92 -17.99
C ARG A 125 -0.13 26.25 -19.08
N PRO A 126 0.00 27.51 -19.54
CA PRO A 126 0.91 27.90 -20.65
C PRO A 126 2.39 27.53 -20.41
N LYS A 127 2.83 27.46 -19.17
CA LYS A 127 4.21 27.07 -18.77
C LYS A 127 4.19 25.80 -17.95
N HIS A 128 3.48 24.77 -18.43
CA HIS A 128 3.55 23.46 -17.82
C HIS A 128 4.90 22.77 -18.08
N THR A 129 5.25 21.83 -17.23
CA THR A 129 6.39 20.93 -17.44
C THR A 129 5.89 19.55 -17.81
N ILE A 130 6.75 18.72 -18.38
CA ILE A 130 6.41 17.32 -18.66
C ILE A 130 6.07 16.53 -17.38
N GLU A 131 6.67 16.92 -16.25
CA GLU A 131 6.31 16.38 -14.94
C GLU A 131 4.88 16.73 -14.53
N ASP A 132 4.39 17.92 -14.86
CA ASP A 132 3.00 18.30 -14.59
C ASP A 132 2.04 17.38 -15.35
N ILE A 133 2.31 17.10 -16.62
CA ILE A 133 1.50 16.20 -17.46
C ILE A 133 1.59 14.77 -16.94
N ARG A 134 2.80 14.29 -16.63
CA ARG A 134 3.02 12.99 -15.97
C ARG A 134 2.21 12.86 -14.68
N ASN A 135 2.27 13.87 -13.82
CA ASN A 135 1.64 13.83 -12.51
C ASN A 135 0.10 13.82 -12.64
N TYR A 136 -0.46 14.51 -13.64
CA TYR A 136 -1.88 14.43 -13.96
C TYR A 136 -2.27 12.99 -14.41
N ALA A 137 -1.55 12.42 -15.37
CA ALA A 137 -1.79 11.06 -15.84
C ALA A 137 -1.68 10.02 -14.70
N LEU A 138 -0.68 10.19 -13.81
CA LEU A 138 -0.46 9.35 -12.64
C LEU A 138 -1.65 9.39 -11.66
N VAL A 139 -2.17 10.58 -11.33
CA VAL A 139 -3.31 10.73 -10.41
C VAL A 139 -4.58 10.14 -11.00
N VAL A 140 -4.84 10.40 -12.28
CA VAL A 140 -6.02 9.88 -12.98
C VAL A 140 -5.96 8.35 -13.05
N LEU A 141 -4.80 7.77 -13.36
CA LEU A 141 -4.59 6.32 -13.38
C LEU A 141 -4.83 5.71 -11.99
N LEU A 142 -4.22 6.25 -10.94
CA LEU A 142 -4.36 5.72 -9.58
C LEU A 142 -5.80 5.76 -9.07
N LEU A 143 -6.50 6.89 -9.28
CA LEU A 143 -7.90 7.04 -8.84
C LEU A 143 -8.87 6.20 -9.68
N GLY A 144 -8.65 6.11 -10.99
CA GLY A 144 -9.59 5.43 -11.87
C GLY A 144 -9.46 3.90 -11.89
N THR A 145 -8.28 3.37 -11.51
CA THR A 145 -8.00 1.92 -11.57
C THR A 145 -7.74 1.27 -10.21
N GLY A 146 -7.54 2.07 -9.17
CA GLY A 146 -7.17 1.57 -7.85
C GLY A 146 -5.84 0.80 -7.82
N LEU A 147 -4.91 1.04 -8.77
CA LEU A 147 -3.59 0.40 -8.80
C LEU A 147 -2.78 0.68 -7.53
N ARG A 148 -1.96 -0.31 -7.14
CA ARG A 148 -0.92 -0.08 -6.12
C ARG A 148 0.25 0.69 -6.73
N THR A 149 0.94 1.50 -5.92
CA THR A 149 2.11 2.26 -6.40
C THR A 149 3.19 1.38 -7.03
N ILE A 150 3.37 0.15 -6.54
CA ILE A 150 4.34 -0.80 -7.10
C ILE A 150 3.90 -1.36 -8.47
N GLU A 151 2.59 -1.47 -8.71
CA GLU A 151 2.04 -1.89 -9.99
C GLU A 151 2.26 -0.79 -11.04
N VAL A 152 2.10 0.47 -10.64
CA VAL A 152 2.39 1.64 -11.49
C VAL A 152 3.89 1.79 -11.77
N GLU A 153 4.74 1.59 -10.75
CA GLU A 153 6.21 1.62 -10.93
C GLU A 153 6.67 0.59 -11.98
N ARG A 154 6.06 -0.61 -12.01
CA ARG A 154 6.45 -1.70 -12.89
C ARG A 154 5.82 -1.67 -14.27
N ALA A 155 4.87 -0.79 -14.50
CA ALA A 155 4.19 -0.69 -15.77
C ALA A 155 5.13 -0.14 -16.85
N ASP A 156 5.05 -0.72 -18.05
CA ASP A 156 5.77 -0.31 -19.24
C ASP A 156 4.81 0.22 -20.29
N VAL A 157 5.31 0.97 -21.26
CA VAL A 157 4.51 1.49 -22.36
C VAL A 157 3.87 0.36 -23.18
N LYS A 158 4.64 -0.71 -23.42
CA LYS A 158 4.17 -1.91 -24.14
C LYS A 158 3.06 -2.70 -23.45
N ASP A 159 2.82 -2.45 -22.16
CA ASP A 159 1.76 -3.12 -21.40
C ASP A 159 0.38 -2.54 -21.71
N ILE A 160 0.30 -1.40 -22.39
CA ILE A 160 -0.96 -0.84 -22.86
C ILE A 160 -1.37 -1.57 -24.13
N SER A 161 -2.55 -2.19 -24.09
CA SER A 161 -3.17 -2.86 -25.23
C SER A 161 -4.53 -2.23 -25.50
N LYS A 162 -4.75 -1.82 -26.72
CA LYS A 162 -6.04 -1.27 -27.19
C LYS A 162 -6.57 -2.15 -28.33
N ASN A 163 -7.81 -2.58 -28.18
CA ASN A 163 -8.59 -3.18 -29.26
C ASN A 163 -9.94 -2.46 -29.37
N ASP A 164 -10.79 -2.86 -30.33
CA ASP A 164 -12.07 -2.19 -30.61
C ASP A 164 -13.05 -2.21 -29.42
N GLU A 165 -12.91 -3.17 -28.51
CA GLU A 165 -13.84 -3.34 -27.39
C GLU A 165 -13.35 -2.68 -26.08
N MET A 166 -12.03 -2.68 -25.84
CA MET A 166 -11.50 -2.16 -24.56
C MET A 166 -10.01 -1.80 -24.62
N ILE A 167 -9.64 -0.95 -23.69
CA ILE A 167 -8.25 -0.57 -23.43
C ILE A 167 -7.82 -1.21 -22.12
N ARG A 168 -6.67 -1.90 -22.13
CA ARG A 168 -6.10 -2.61 -20.97
C ARG A 168 -4.70 -2.12 -20.68
N LEU A 169 -4.35 -2.09 -19.41
CA LEU A 169 -2.97 -2.01 -18.95
C LEU A 169 -2.65 -3.31 -18.22
N TYR A 170 -1.74 -4.11 -18.77
CA TYR A 170 -1.22 -5.31 -18.12
C TYR A 170 -0.31 -4.93 -16.98
N ILE A 171 -0.40 -5.65 -15.86
CA ILE A 171 0.28 -5.29 -14.62
C ILE A 171 0.95 -6.50 -13.98
N GLN A 172 2.07 -6.24 -13.32
CA GLN A 172 2.72 -7.19 -12.42
C GLN A 172 2.25 -6.96 -10.99
N GLY A 173 1.37 -7.82 -10.52
CA GLY A 173 0.84 -7.78 -9.16
C GLY A 173 1.92 -7.93 -8.09
N LYS A 174 1.59 -7.54 -6.85
CA LYS A 174 2.47 -7.78 -5.71
C LYS A 174 2.58 -9.29 -5.48
N GLY A 175 3.71 -9.87 -5.80
CA GLY A 175 3.95 -11.28 -5.59
C GLY A 175 4.03 -12.10 -6.86
N HIS A 176 3.80 -11.51 -8.02
CA HIS A 176 3.89 -12.16 -9.30
C HIS A 176 5.27 -11.95 -9.93
N ALA A 177 5.76 -12.93 -10.68
CA ALA A 177 6.98 -12.80 -11.47
C ALA A 177 6.68 -12.10 -12.80
N GLU A 178 5.47 -12.31 -13.33
CA GLU A 178 5.04 -11.86 -14.65
C GLU A 178 3.86 -10.87 -14.55
N LYS A 179 3.52 -10.25 -15.69
CA LYS A 179 2.36 -9.37 -15.87
C LYS A 179 1.15 -10.19 -16.31
N ASP A 180 0.61 -10.95 -15.37
CA ASP A 180 -0.46 -11.94 -15.56
C ASP A 180 -1.87 -11.41 -15.23
N ASP A 181 -1.97 -10.14 -14.94
CA ASP A 181 -3.23 -9.46 -14.59
C ASP A 181 -3.34 -8.12 -15.34
N PHE A 182 -4.52 -7.53 -15.39
CA PHE A 182 -4.72 -6.25 -16.07
C PHE A 182 -5.75 -5.37 -15.38
N VAL A 183 -5.73 -4.08 -15.71
CA VAL A 183 -6.80 -3.11 -15.42
C VAL A 183 -7.38 -2.58 -16.71
N LYS A 184 -8.68 -2.33 -16.72
CA LYS A 184 -9.34 -1.60 -17.82
C LYS A 184 -9.07 -0.12 -17.66
N LEU A 185 -8.76 0.54 -18.76
CA LEU A 185 -8.60 1.98 -18.83
C LEU A 185 -9.85 2.59 -19.49
N SER A 186 -10.47 3.55 -18.82
CA SER A 186 -11.50 4.38 -19.46
C SER A 186 -10.83 5.34 -20.47
N ASP A 187 -11.61 5.90 -21.39
CA ASP A 187 -11.11 6.86 -22.39
C ASP A 187 -10.38 8.04 -21.73
N HIS A 188 -10.89 8.57 -20.62
CA HIS A 188 -10.26 9.66 -19.89
C HIS A 188 -8.88 9.31 -19.32
N ILE A 189 -8.71 8.05 -18.83
CA ILE A 189 -7.41 7.58 -18.32
C ILE A 189 -6.45 7.37 -19.49
N TYR A 190 -6.92 6.75 -20.55
CA TYR A 190 -6.13 6.50 -21.74
C TYR A 190 -5.67 7.80 -22.41
N GLU A 191 -6.56 8.79 -22.55
CA GLU A 191 -6.23 10.13 -23.06
C GLU A 191 -5.14 10.80 -22.20
N ALA A 192 -5.28 10.75 -20.86
CA ALA A 192 -4.27 11.34 -19.99
C ALA A 192 -2.90 10.67 -20.13
N LEU A 193 -2.87 9.32 -20.27
CA LEU A 193 -1.64 8.57 -20.53
C LEU A 193 -1.06 8.90 -21.90
N THR A 194 -1.88 8.91 -22.94
CA THR A 194 -1.46 9.20 -24.31
C THR A 194 -0.89 10.61 -24.43
N ASN A 195 -1.53 11.61 -23.82
CA ASN A 195 -1.03 12.98 -23.79
C ASN A 195 0.35 13.06 -23.11
N TYR A 196 0.55 12.32 -22.02
CA TYR A 196 1.87 12.25 -21.38
C TYR A 196 2.91 11.57 -22.30
N LEU A 197 2.55 10.45 -22.92
CA LEU A 197 3.46 9.72 -23.81
C LEU A 197 3.81 10.51 -25.07
N MET A 198 2.88 11.33 -25.62
CA MET A 198 3.15 12.21 -26.76
C MET A 198 4.11 13.33 -26.44
N GLU A 199 4.13 13.84 -25.21
CA GLU A 199 5.08 14.85 -24.76
C GLU A 199 6.47 14.27 -24.44
N ARG A 200 6.59 12.95 -24.33
CA ARG A 200 7.89 12.27 -24.17
C ARG A 200 8.59 12.20 -25.53
N SER A 201 9.85 12.62 -25.54
CA SER A 201 10.73 12.54 -26.71
C SER A 201 11.75 11.39 -26.61
N ASP A 202 11.43 10.35 -25.86
CA ASP A 202 12.30 9.22 -25.54
C ASP A 202 11.62 7.88 -25.85
N ASP A 203 12.42 6.80 -25.94
CA ASP A 203 11.99 5.43 -26.22
C ASP A 203 12.11 4.52 -24.98
N TYR A 204 12.19 5.08 -23.77
CA TYR A 204 12.31 4.28 -22.55
C TYR A 204 11.07 3.41 -22.32
N GLU A 205 11.29 2.15 -21.98
CA GLU A 205 10.22 1.16 -21.72
C GLU A 205 9.26 1.56 -20.58
N PRO A 206 9.71 2.13 -19.43
CA PRO A 206 8.80 2.41 -18.32
C PRO A 206 7.68 3.37 -18.73
N LEU A 207 6.43 3.07 -18.30
CA LEU A 207 5.27 3.92 -18.54
C LEU A 207 5.45 5.30 -17.92
N PHE A 208 5.99 5.38 -16.72
CA PHE A 208 6.32 6.64 -16.05
C PHE A 208 7.79 6.73 -15.73
N ILE A 209 8.40 7.88 -16.04
CA ILE A 209 9.82 8.12 -15.86
C ILE A 209 10.10 9.40 -15.06
N HIS A 210 11.33 9.50 -14.58
CA HIS A 210 11.90 10.73 -14.10
C HIS A 210 12.40 11.58 -15.29
N HIS A 211 12.10 12.88 -15.26
CA HIS A 211 12.53 13.85 -16.29
C HIS A 211 13.67 14.77 -15.84
N GLY A 212 14.25 14.54 -14.65
CA GLY A 212 15.36 15.34 -14.13
C GLY A 212 16.64 15.21 -14.95
N ARG A 213 17.45 16.27 -14.99
CA ARG A 213 18.70 16.33 -15.76
C ARG A 213 19.78 15.34 -15.27
N ASN A 214 19.75 14.98 -13.99
CA ASN A 214 20.75 14.09 -13.35
C ASN A 214 20.28 12.64 -13.23
N VAL A 215 19.30 12.24 -14.04
CA VAL A 215 18.78 10.87 -14.01
C VAL A 215 19.52 10.04 -15.04
N THR A 216 20.17 8.95 -14.61
CA THR A 216 20.81 7.97 -15.49
C THR A 216 19.76 7.05 -16.10
N ASP A 217 20.07 6.37 -17.19
CA ASP A 217 19.14 5.44 -17.86
C ASP A 217 18.69 4.31 -16.93
N GLU A 218 19.58 3.85 -16.04
CA GLU A 218 19.27 2.81 -15.03
C GLU A 218 18.22 3.29 -14.00
N ASN A 219 18.12 4.59 -13.75
CA ASN A 219 17.23 5.20 -12.75
C ASN A 219 16.06 5.98 -13.37
N ARG A 220 15.78 5.78 -14.68
CA ARG A 220 14.69 6.49 -15.37
C ARG A 220 13.31 6.12 -14.84
N ARG A 221 13.09 4.86 -14.51
CA ARG A 221 11.80 4.40 -14.00
C ARG A 221 11.40 5.15 -12.73
N ILE A 222 10.18 5.67 -12.70
CA ILE A 222 9.66 6.33 -11.49
C ILE A 222 9.57 5.33 -10.33
N SER A 223 10.05 5.74 -9.16
CA SER A 223 9.99 4.89 -7.96
C SER A 223 8.66 5.04 -7.21
N THR A 224 8.27 4.02 -6.43
CA THR A 224 7.13 4.13 -5.51
C THR A 224 7.30 5.29 -4.51
N TYR A 225 8.52 5.67 -4.17
CA TYR A 225 8.79 6.84 -3.33
C TYR A 225 8.36 8.11 -4.04
N THR A 226 8.79 8.32 -5.28
CA THR A 226 8.44 9.50 -6.08
C THR A 226 6.93 9.58 -6.33
N ILE A 227 6.28 8.44 -6.65
CA ILE A 227 4.81 8.38 -6.79
C ILE A 227 4.11 8.90 -5.52
N ARG A 228 4.57 8.46 -4.34
CA ARG A 228 4.01 8.90 -3.06
C ARG A 228 4.24 10.39 -2.80
N THR A 229 5.43 10.90 -3.10
CA THR A 229 5.77 12.32 -2.97
C THR A 229 4.89 13.17 -3.88
N VAL A 230 4.77 12.82 -5.15
CA VAL A 230 3.91 13.54 -6.12
C VAL A 230 2.47 13.62 -5.62
N VAL A 231 1.89 12.49 -5.19
CA VAL A 231 0.52 12.49 -4.69
C VAL A 231 0.39 13.34 -3.42
N LYS A 232 1.37 13.24 -2.49
CA LYS A 232 1.34 14.02 -1.24
C LYS A 232 1.44 15.52 -1.51
N ASP A 233 2.27 15.94 -2.44
CA ASP A 233 2.43 17.34 -2.80
C ASP A 233 1.18 17.91 -3.49
N LEU A 234 0.52 17.14 -4.35
CA LEU A 234 -0.75 17.53 -4.96
C LEU A 234 -1.88 17.60 -3.92
N LEU A 235 -1.90 16.70 -2.94
CA LEU A 235 -2.86 16.76 -1.82
C LEU A 235 -2.65 18.02 -0.97
N ARG A 236 -1.41 18.38 -0.64
CA ARG A 236 -1.08 19.64 0.05
C ARG A 236 -1.56 20.86 -0.71
N GLN A 237 -1.42 20.85 -2.03
CA GLN A 237 -1.86 21.96 -2.88
C GLN A 237 -3.38 22.17 -2.93
N ILE A 238 -4.15 21.21 -2.45
CA ILE A 238 -5.62 21.33 -2.28
C ILE A 238 -6.02 21.44 -0.80
N GLY A 239 -5.05 21.71 0.10
CA GLY A 239 -5.27 21.93 1.51
C GLY A 239 -5.34 20.65 2.36
N ILE A 240 -4.89 19.50 1.84
CA ILE A 240 -4.86 18.24 2.57
C ILE A 240 -3.40 17.91 2.95
N ASP A 241 -2.98 18.32 4.14
CA ASP A 241 -1.67 17.98 4.72
C ASP A 241 -1.83 17.15 5.99
N ASP A 242 -2.44 15.99 5.86
CA ASP A 242 -2.70 15.05 6.94
C ASP A 242 -2.05 13.71 6.58
N GLU A 243 -1.38 13.07 7.54
CA GLU A 243 -0.69 11.79 7.34
C GLU A 243 -1.63 10.63 6.98
N ARG A 244 -2.92 10.76 7.29
CA ARG A 244 -3.94 9.78 6.93
C ARG A 244 -4.16 9.70 5.42
N TYR A 245 -3.75 10.72 4.65
CA TYR A 245 -3.89 10.76 3.19
C TYR A 245 -2.54 10.56 2.49
N SER A 246 -2.52 9.66 1.51
CA SER A 246 -1.33 9.26 0.76
C SER A 246 -1.71 8.67 -0.59
N ALA A 247 -0.74 8.25 -1.40
CA ALA A 247 -1.02 7.53 -2.64
C ALA A 247 -1.87 6.26 -2.42
N HIS A 248 -1.75 5.58 -1.27
CA HIS A 248 -2.62 4.44 -0.95
C HIS A 248 -4.06 4.85 -0.68
N SER A 249 -4.29 6.09 -0.20
CA SER A 249 -5.65 6.64 -0.05
C SER A 249 -6.39 6.77 -1.37
N LEU A 250 -5.70 6.98 -2.51
CA LEU A 250 -6.35 7.04 -3.82
C LEU A 250 -6.97 5.69 -4.19
N ARG A 251 -6.27 4.59 -3.88
CA ARG A 251 -6.82 3.24 -4.04
C ARG A 251 -8.01 2.98 -3.11
N HIS A 252 -7.93 3.44 -1.85
CA HIS A 252 -9.06 3.39 -0.92
C HIS A 252 -10.25 4.19 -1.44
N THR A 253 -9.99 5.39 -1.98
CA THR A 253 -11.01 6.25 -2.60
C THR A 253 -11.71 5.55 -3.75
N ALA A 254 -10.96 4.94 -4.67
CA ALA A 254 -11.52 4.21 -5.80
C ALA A 254 -12.46 3.08 -5.33
N ALA A 255 -12.04 2.31 -4.34
CA ALA A 255 -12.86 1.24 -3.77
C ALA A 255 -14.09 1.79 -3.02
N THR A 256 -13.93 2.86 -2.22
CA THR A 256 -15.05 3.51 -1.52
C THR A 256 -16.08 4.04 -2.49
N PHE A 257 -15.66 4.67 -3.58
CA PHE A 257 -16.61 5.15 -4.60
C PHE A 257 -17.30 3.99 -5.32
N ALA A 258 -16.58 2.92 -5.64
CA ALA A 258 -17.19 1.75 -6.25
C ALA A 258 -18.26 1.13 -5.33
N THR A 259 -18.03 1.09 -4.02
CA THR A 259 -18.99 0.57 -3.04
C THR A 259 -20.14 1.55 -2.79
N ASN A 260 -19.83 2.78 -2.39
CA ASN A 260 -20.83 3.69 -1.80
C ASN A 260 -21.57 4.53 -2.84
N ILE A 261 -20.94 4.79 -4.01
CA ILE A 261 -21.52 5.63 -5.06
C ILE A 261 -22.01 4.77 -6.23
N LEU A 262 -21.23 3.75 -6.63
CA LEU A 262 -21.57 2.88 -7.75
C LEU A 262 -22.29 1.61 -7.31
N HIS A 263 -22.48 1.41 -6.00
CA HIS A 263 -23.22 0.29 -5.38
C HIS A 263 -22.73 -1.09 -5.84
N LYS A 264 -21.40 -1.24 -6.04
CA LYS A 264 -20.79 -2.51 -6.42
C LYS A 264 -20.69 -3.45 -5.22
N ASP A 265 -20.90 -4.74 -5.46
CA ASP A 265 -20.81 -5.75 -4.42
C ASP A 265 -19.37 -6.08 -4.00
N THR A 266 -19.23 -6.89 -2.96
CA THR A 266 -17.90 -7.28 -2.42
C THR A 266 -17.07 -8.04 -3.44
N THR A 267 -17.70 -8.85 -4.29
CA THR A 267 -17.05 -9.64 -5.33
C THR A 267 -16.48 -8.73 -6.42
N ASP A 268 -17.29 -7.77 -6.89
CA ASP A 268 -16.86 -6.75 -7.85
C ASP A 268 -15.64 -5.97 -7.31
N ILE A 269 -15.70 -5.57 -6.03
CA ILE A 269 -14.61 -4.84 -5.37
C ILE A 269 -13.36 -5.71 -5.21
N GLN A 270 -13.51 -6.99 -4.90
CA GLN A 270 -12.41 -7.93 -4.83
C GLN A 270 -11.70 -8.04 -6.18
N TYR A 271 -12.43 -8.22 -7.27
CA TYR A 271 -11.89 -8.24 -8.63
C TYR A 271 -11.25 -6.90 -9.01
N PHE A 272 -11.95 -5.80 -8.79
CA PHE A 272 -11.43 -4.46 -9.09
C PHE A 272 -10.11 -4.17 -8.37
N LEU A 273 -10.00 -4.55 -7.09
CA LEU A 273 -8.79 -4.37 -6.31
C LEU A 273 -7.76 -5.50 -6.50
N ARG A 274 -8.11 -6.57 -7.19
CA ARG A 274 -7.24 -7.74 -7.38
C ARG A 274 -6.71 -8.27 -6.04
N HIS A 275 -7.63 -8.48 -5.08
CA HIS A 275 -7.32 -9.06 -3.78
C HIS A 275 -7.31 -10.58 -3.90
N LYS A 276 -6.16 -11.22 -3.66
CA LYS A 276 -6.04 -12.69 -3.62
C LYS A 276 -6.78 -13.30 -2.44
N ASP A 277 -6.76 -12.63 -1.28
CA ASP A 277 -7.44 -13.06 -0.07
C ASP A 277 -8.75 -12.29 0.10
N PRO A 278 -9.92 -12.97 -0.02
CA PRO A 278 -11.23 -12.39 0.20
C PRO A 278 -11.36 -11.65 1.54
N LYS A 279 -10.71 -12.17 2.60
CA LYS A 279 -10.72 -11.57 3.93
C LYS A 279 -10.19 -10.12 3.94
N THR A 280 -9.31 -9.78 2.99
CA THR A 280 -8.84 -8.39 2.85
C THR A 280 -9.96 -7.48 2.36
N THR A 281 -10.77 -7.93 1.41
CA THR A 281 -11.93 -7.17 0.91
C THR A 281 -13.04 -7.12 1.93
N GLU A 282 -13.37 -8.24 2.59
CA GLU A 282 -14.38 -8.30 3.65
C GLU A 282 -14.09 -7.32 4.79
N ARG A 283 -12.86 -7.32 5.32
CA ARG A 283 -12.44 -6.37 6.36
C ARG A 283 -12.60 -4.92 5.92
N TYR A 284 -12.28 -4.66 4.66
CA TYR A 284 -12.41 -3.34 4.07
C TYR A 284 -13.89 -2.94 3.97
N MET A 285 -14.73 -3.83 3.47
CA MET A 285 -16.18 -3.62 3.35
C MET A 285 -16.85 -3.41 4.70
N HIS A 286 -16.52 -4.24 5.71
CA HIS A 286 -17.04 -4.07 7.08
C HIS A 286 -16.70 -2.70 7.67
N SER A 287 -15.47 -2.20 7.46
CA SER A 287 -15.08 -0.87 7.91
C SER A 287 -15.91 0.22 7.25
N LEU A 288 -16.10 0.15 5.91
CA LEU A 288 -16.89 1.11 5.16
C LEU A 288 -18.38 1.06 5.54
N GLN A 289 -18.94 -0.13 5.72
CA GLN A 289 -20.34 -0.32 6.14
C GLN A 289 -20.58 0.28 7.52
N ARG A 290 -19.65 0.07 8.47
CA ARG A 290 -19.78 0.62 9.81
C ARG A 290 -19.69 2.15 9.82
N GLU A 291 -18.78 2.76 9.01
CA GLU A 291 -18.66 4.21 8.91
C GLU A 291 -19.87 4.87 8.24
N ASN A 292 -20.57 4.15 7.35
CA ASN A 292 -21.74 4.64 6.62
C ASN A 292 -23.07 4.12 7.19
N SER A 293 -23.04 3.37 8.31
CA SER A 293 -24.26 2.89 8.97
C SER A 293 -25.09 4.06 9.46
N THR A 294 -26.36 4.06 9.11
CA THR A 294 -27.37 5.01 9.59
C THR A 294 -28.26 4.41 10.67
N ILE A 295 -27.96 3.14 11.06
CA ILE A 295 -28.80 2.37 12.00
C ILE A 295 -28.98 3.13 13.32
N GLU A 296 -27.93 3.72 13.86
CA GLU A 296 -27.98 4.48 15.11
C GLU A 296 -28.89 5.70 14.99
N ASN A 297 -28.87 6.40 13.86
CA ASN A 297 -29.74 7.54 13.60
C ASN A 297 -31.18 7.09 13.39
N GLU A 298 -31.39 6.04 12.57
CA GLU A 298 -32.71 5.47 12.31
C GLU A 298 -33.36 4.91 13.59
N LEU A 299 -32.60 4.24 14.46
CA LEU A 299 -33.05 3.81 15.76
C LEU A 299 -33.35 5.01 16.68
N GLY A 300 -32.53 6.06 16.65
CA GLY A 300 -32.80 7.30 17.36
C GLY A 300 -34.12 7.92 16.89
N ASP A 301 -34.35 8.03 15.60
CA ASP A 301 -35.59 8.54 15.04
C ASP A 301 -36.79 7.66 15.40
N LEU A 302 -36.64 6.34 15.31
CA LEU A 302 -37.70 5.39 15.70
C LEU A 302 -38.05 5.48 17.17
N LEU A 303 -37.07 5.59 18.07
CA LEU A 303 -37.25 5.57 19.51
C LEU A 303 -37.73 6.91 20.09
N PHE A 304 -37.33 8.04 19.46
CA PHE A 304 -37.56 9.36 20.03
C PHE A 304 -38.51 10.26 19.22
N ASN A 305 -38.91 9.88 17.99
CA ASN A 305 -39.84 10.64 17.13
C ASN A 305 -41.30 10.13 17.21
N ASP A 306 -41.78 9.79 18.38
CA ASP A 306 -43.17 9.25 18.60
C ASP A 306 -44.31 10.26 18.36
N SER A 307 -44.07 11.43 17.77
CA SER A 307 -45.04 12.53 17.79
C SER A 307 -45.59 13.01 16.42
N LYS A 308 -45.22 12.39 15.30
CA LYS A 308 -45.65 12.92 13.98
C LYS A 308 -46.66 12.11 13.19
N ASN A 309 -47.06 10.93 13.65
CA ASN A 309 -48.01 10.06 12.89
C ASN A 309 -49.49 10.04 13.38
N GLN A 310 -49.91 10.95 14.29
CA GLN A 310 -51.30 11.03 14.73
C GLN A 310 -52.05 12.27 14.26
N LYS A 311 -51.58 13.06 13.31
CA LYS A 311 -52.35 14.16 12.70
C LYS A 311 -52.54 13.96 11.19
N GLY A 312 -53.31 12.98 10.84
CA GLY A 312 -53.61 12.71 9.42
C GLY A 312 -54.76 11.75 9.18
N LYS A 313 -55.69 11.60 10.16
CA LYS A 313 -56.98 11.00 9.95
C LYS A 313 -58.01 11.64 10.89
N ALA A 314 -58.55 12.75 10.49
CA ALA A 314 -59.86 13.27 10.91
C ALA A 314 -60.50 13.99 9.71
#